data_1e640a15f922559906c4e6be871c82e1
#
_entry.id   1e640a15f922559906c4e6be871c82e1
#
_cell.length_a   1.000
_cell.length_b   1.000
_cell.length_c   1.000
_cell.angle_alpha   90.00
_cell.angle_beta   90.00
_cell.angle_gamma   90.00
#
_symmetry.space_group_name_H-M   'P 1'
#
loop_
_entity.id
_entity.type
_entity.pdbx_description
1 polymer ?
#
loop_
_entity_poly.entity_id
_entity_poly.type
_entity_poly.pdbx_seq_one_letter_code
_entity_poly.pdbx_strand_id
1 'polypeptide(L)'
;MLLLAACSLPTQASPPGPTQTSAASPVEVNGSISGRVWSDLCDPSAASPAPPGCVAVDSAGTLRANGILEGGEAGIPGVLVWMGAGACPTVGVASAATAPDGSYQFTGLGAGSYCVWVDPARGPDGRPLAPGIWSFPTISTPDGLASITTTLGPGEARGDVNFGWDYLGALAPTPAPSPTPPAGSTPTSAEDPRALLGEAAWHDPFDIEDNWPLYEDAHVRFSVDDGRLTMRSLTAENWDGWMLTWPEIADFYVEGTFSPGSCSGLDRYGLMVRAGPTAQGYVGYLFAASCDGQYSLRAWDGAAFGELIGWEVGAGIPAGGEASVRLGVWAEGDRLRLYANGRRLAEATDATFSEGMFGVFIASVRSPGFEVNVDDVAYWSLP
;
A
#
# COMPACT_ATOMS: atom_id res chain seq x y z
N MET A 1 107.44 7.15 -3.27
CA MET A 1 106.58 7.93 -4.14
C MET A 1 105.32 7.09 -4.38
N LEU A 2 104.27 7.24 -3.50
CA LEU A 2 103.04 6.46 -3.56
C LEU A 2 102.01 7.37 -4.16
N LEU A 3 101.40 6.99 -5.29
CA LEU A 3 100.26 7.63 -5.91
C LEU A 3 98.95 7.06 -5.27
N LEU A 4 98.18 7.92 -4.61
CA LEU A 4 96.85 7.63 -4.16
C LEU A 4 95.91 7.90 -5.31
N ALA A 5 95.25 6.86 -5.81
CA ALA A 5 94.15 6.99 -6.75
C ALA A 5 92.84 7.22 -5.98
N ALA A 6 92.16 8.35 -6.22
CA ALA A 6 90.83 8.65 -5.67
C ALA A 6 89.75 7.99 -6.54
N CYS A 7 89.01 7.06 -5.97
CA CYS A 7 87.76 6.53 -6.59
C CYS A 7 86.57 7.48 -6.34
N SER A 8 86.08 8.06 -7.41
CA SER A 8 84.81 8.80 -7.38
C SER A 8 83.57 7.83 -7.42
N LEU A 9 82.79 7.84 -6.40
CA LEU A 9 81.49 7.12 -6.35
C LEU A 9 80.44 7.84 -7.19
N PRO A 10 79.62 7.16 -7.97
CA PRO A 10 78.53 7.79 -8.70
C PRO A 10 77.43 8.19 -7.74
N THR A 11 76.89 9.42 -7.87
CA THR A 11 75.75 9.98 -7.17
C THR A 11 74.53 9.25 -7.63
N GLN A 12 73.88 8.47 -6.77
CA GLN A 12 72.55 7.90 -7.03
C GLN A 12 71.46 9.01 -7.01
N ALA A 13 70.71 9.13 -8.10
CA ALA A 13 69.55 9.98 -8.16
C ALA A 13 68.47 9.41 -7.26
N SER A 14 67.90 10.22 -6.39
CA SER A 14 66.74 9.85 -5.55
C SER A 14 65.53 9.50 -6.43
N PRO A 15 64.77 8.46 -6.09
CA PRO A 15 63.51 8.14 -6.81
C PRO A 15 62.50 9.26 -6.64
N PRO A 16 61.64 9.53 -7.64
CA PRO A 16 60.55 10.50 -7.53
C PRO A 16 59.58 10.07 -6.41
N GLY A 17 59.28 11.01 -5.53
CA GLY A 17 58.32 10.79 -4.44
C GLY A 17 56.93 10.40 -4.97
N PRO A 18 56.15 9.68 -4.18
CA PRO A 18 54.79 9.28 -4.61
C PRO A 18 53.97 10.51 -4.97
N THR A 19 53.41 10.50 -6.17
CA THR A 19 52.40 11.48 -6.61
C THR A 19 51.21 11.41 -5.66
N GLN A 20 50.99 12.46 -4.88
CA GLN A 20 49.77 12.58 -4.07
C GLN A 20 48.61 12.66 -5.02
N THR A 21 47.84 11.56 -5.10
CA THR A 21 46.52 11.57 -5.70
C THR A 21 45.65 12.45 -4.80
N SER A 22 45.23 13.60 -5.31
CA SER A 22 44.27 14.48 -4.64
C SER A 22 43.04 13.66 -4.31
N ALA A 23 42.76 13.45 -3.02
CA ALA A 23 41.53 12.84 -2.60
C ALA A 23 40.39 13.73 -3.11
N ALA A 24 39.44 13.14 -3.88
CA ALA A 24 38.26 13.82 -4.26
C ALA A 24 37.53 14.30 -2.98
N SER A 25 37.20 15.59 -2.92
CA SER A 25 36.42 16.12 -1.82
C SER A 25 35.13 15.30 -1.68
N PRO A 26 34.67 14.98 -0.47
CA PRO A 26 33.41 14.29 -0.30
C PRO A 26 32.29 15.10 -0.97
N VAL A 27 31.52 14.45 -1.82
CA VAL A 27 30.33 15.04 -2.45
C VAL A 27 29.35 15.37 -1.32
N GLU A 28 29.08 16.66 -1.12
CA GLU A 28 28.07 17.06 -0.16
C GLU A 28 26.70 16.59 -0.65
N VAL A 29 26.08 15.64 0.08
CA VAL A 29 24.78 15.04 -0.20
C VAL A 29 23.68 15.72 0.62
N ASN A 30 23.60 17.05 0.52
CA ASN A 30 22.66 17.87 1.30
C ASN A 30 21.50 18.43 0.44
N GLY A 31 21.41 18.03 -0.83
CA GLY A 31 20.34 18.45 -1.72
C GLY A 31 19.01 17.78 -1.38
N SER A 32 17.92 18.40 -1.82
CA SER A 32 16.58 17.84 -1.70
C SER A 32 15.70 18.18 -2.89
N ILE A 33 14.74 17.29 -3.17
CA ILE A 33 13.64 17.50 -4.12
C ILE A 33 12.36 17.32 -3.37
N SER A 34 11.43 18.28 -3.50
CA SER A 34 10.10 18.19 -2.91
C SER A 34 9.05 18.78 -3.85
N GLY A 35 7.81 18.45 -3.58
CA GLY A 35 6.68 18.91 -4.37
C GLY A 35 5.37 18.50 -3.76
N ARG A 36 4.32 18.62 -4.54
CA ARG A 36 2.96 18.30 -4.16
C ARG A 36 2.24 17.56 -5.30
N VAL A 37 1.47 16.56 -4.95
CA VAL A 37 0.45 15.96 -5.82
C VAL A 37 -0.90 16.48 -5.38
N TRP A 38 -1.68 17.05 -6.30
CA TRP A 38 -2.97 17.67 -5.96
C TRP A 38 -4.07 17.28 -6.94
N SER A 39 -5.32 17.34 -6.43
CA SER A 39 -6.52 17.23 -7.26
C SER A 39 -6.74 18.55 -7.96
N ASP A 40 -6.45 18.58 -9.24
CA ASP A 40 -6.65 19.73 -10.09
C ASP A 40 -8.11 19.72 -10.57
N LEU A 41 -8.86 20.74 -10.17
CA LEU A 41 -10.31 20.74 -10.28
C LEU A 41 -10.80 21.54 -11.50
N CYS A 42 -11.55 20.88 -12.36
CA CYS A 42 -12.33 21.54 -13.40
C CYS A 42 -13.79 21.08 -13.33
N ASP A 43 -14.73 22.01 -13.08
CA ASP A 43 -16.15 21.71 -13.17
C ASP A 43 -16.70 22.16 -14.54
N PRO A 44 -16.78 21.25 -15.53
CA PRO A 44 -17.26 21.59 -16.86
C PRO A 44 -18.76 21.91 -16.91
N SER A 45 -19.51 21.65 -15.83
CA SER A 45 -20.93 21.95 -15.73
C SER A 45 -21.22 23.39 -15.29
N ALA A 46 -20.21 24.12 -14.82
CA ALA A 46 -20.36 25.51 -14.42
C ALA A 46 -20.71 26.39 -15.65
N ALA A 47 -21.78 27.13 -15.54
CA ALA A 47 -22.34 27.95 -16.64
C ALA A 47 -21.46 29.20 -16.93
N SER A 48 -20.30 28.98 -17.53
CA SER A 48 -19.39 30.03 -17.98
C SER A 48 -18.59 29.54 -19.18
N PRO A 49 -18.23 30.39 -20.15
CA PRO A 49 -17.42 29.98 -21.30
C PRO A 49 -16.01 29.47 -20.93
N ALA A 50 -15.52 29.75 -19.73
CA ALA A 50 -14.32 29.17 -19.14
C ALA A 50 -14.47 29.19 -17.61
N PRO A 51 -14.96 28.10 -16.98
CA PRO A 51 -15.01 28.01 -15.52
C PRO A 51 -13.61 28.19 -14.92
N PRO A 52 -13.47 28.77 -13.72
CA PRO A 52 -12.21 28.82 -13.00
C PRO A 52 -11.60 27.43 -12.91
N GLY A 53 -10.28 27.29 -13.02
CA GLY A 53 -9.57 26.02 -12.99
C GLY A 53 -9.65 25.20 -14.28
N CYS A 54 -10.41 25.64 -15.30
CA CYS A 54 -10.56 24.91 -16.56
C CYS A 54 -9.84 25.56 -17.74
N VAL A 55 -9.36 24.71 -18.67
CA VAL A 55 -8.81 25.10 -19.96
C VAL A 55 -9.42 24.27 -21.08
N ALA A 56 -9.69 24.91 -22.25
CA ALA A 56 -10.13 24.16 -23.42
C ALA A 56 -8.93 23.47 -24.08
N VAL A 57 -9.02 22.17 -24.29
CA VAL A 57 -7.91 21.35 -24.82
C VAL A 57 -8.05 20.99 -26.29
N ASP A 58 -9.22 21.25 -26.89
CA ASP A 58 -9.47 21.00 -28.32
C ASP A 58 -10.39 22.07 -28.93
N SER A 59 -10.52 22.00 -30.26
CA SER A 59 -11.40 22.94 -31.00
C SER A 59 -12.89 22.66 -30.79
N ALA A 60 -13.27 21.56 -30.19
CA ALA A 60 -14.64 21.24 -29.78
C ALA A 60 -15.02 21.87 -28.45
N GLY A 61 -14.05 22.46 -27.73
CA GLY A 61 -14.26 23.13 -26.45
C GLY A 61 -14.28 22.14 -25.28
N THR A 62 -13.65 20.97 -25.41
CA THR A 62 -13.49 20.03 -24.30
C THR A 62 -12.69 20.68 -23.19
N LEU A 63 -13.28 20.79 -22.01
CA LEU A 63 -12.65 21.38 -20.83
C LEU A 63 -11.89 20.33 -20.03
N ARG A 64 -10.73 20.75 -19.50
CA ARG A 64 -9.87 19.98 -18.59
C ARG A 64 -9.35 20.91 -17.50
N ALA A 65 -8.86 20.34 -16.41
CA ALA A 65 -8.15 21.12 -15.41
C ALA A 65 -6.92 21.78 -15.99
N ASN A 66 -6.60 22.97 -15.47
CA ASN A 66 -5.66 23.91 -16.11
C ASN A 66 -4.18 23.66 -15.75
N GLY A 67 -3.86 22.72 -14.85
CA GLY A 67 -2.51 22.43 -14.41
C GLY A 67 -1.93 23.46 -13.44
N ILE A 68 -2.75 24.31 -12.85
CA ILE A 68 -2.33 25.36 -11.90
C ILE A 68 -2.92 25.04 -10.54
N LEU A 69 -2.08 24.97 -9.51
CA LEU A 69 -2.56 24.77 -8.14
C LEU A 69 -3.23 26.05 -7.62
N GLU A 70 -4.54 26.02 -7.51
CA GLU A 70 -5.34 27.13 -7.00
C GLU A 70 -5.77 26.94 -5.54
N GLY A 71 -6.27 28.05 -4.95
CA GLY A 71 -6.81 28.00 -3.58
C GLY A 71 -8.09 27.18 -3.50
N GLY A 72 -8.08 26.13 -2.67
CA GLY A 72 -9.21 25.23 -2.50
C GLY A 72 -8.98 23.84 -3.08
N GLU A 73 -7.93 23.65 -3.85
CA GLU A 73 -7.53 22.35 -4.38
C GLU A 73 -6.79 21.52 -3.32
N ALA A 74 -7.31 20.33 -3.11
CA ALA A 74 -6.77 19.44 -2.08
C ALA A 74 -5.55 18.68 -2.59
N GLY A 75 -4.57 18.44 -1.72
CA GLY A 75 -3.52 17.48 -1.97
C GLY A 75 -4.07 16.05 -1.99
N ILE A 76 -3.48 15.19 -2.81
CA ILE A 76 -3.84 13.76 -2.85
C ILE A 76 -2.86 13.00 -1.96
N PRO A 77 -3.29 12.45 -0.82
CA PRO A 77 -2.43 11.69 0.09
C PRO A 77 -2.11 10.30 -0.47
N GLY A 78 -0.96 9.73 -0.06
CA GLY A 78 -0.63 8.33 -0.30
C GLY A 78 -0.19 7.99 -1.74
N VAL A 79 -0.12 8.97 -2.65
CA VAL A 79 0.40 8.75 -4.01
C VAL A 79 1.89 8.42 -3.94
N LEU A 80 2.30 7.32 -4.57
CA LEU A 80 3.70 6.97 -4.68
C LEU A 80 4.38 7.84 -5.75
N VAL A 81 5.31 8.65 -5.30
CA VAL A 81 6.21 9.43 -6.15
C VAL A 81 7.55 8.71 -6.21
N TRP A 82 8.06 8.48 -7.38
CA TRP A 82 9.31 7.78 -7.62
C TRP A 82 10.40 8.74 -8.09
N MET A 83 11.64 8.43 -7.76
CA MET A 83 12.79 9.19 -8.20
C MET A 83 13.94 8.27 -8.64
N GLY A 84 14.61 8.64 -9.71
CA GLY A 84 15.84 7.98 -10.17
C GLY A 84 16.86 9.00 -10.66
N ALA A 85 18.12 8.61 -10.72
CA ALA A 85 19.19 9.46 -11.25
C ALA A 85 19.14 9.53 -12.77
N GLY A 86 19.38 10.71 -13.34
CA GLY A 86 19.38 10.96 -14.78
C GLY A 86 18.11 11.64 -15.28
N ALA A 87 17.98 11.75 -16.61
CA ALA A 87 16.81 12.29 -17.27
C ALA A 87 15.70 11.22 -17.35
N CYS A 88 14.43 11.66 -17.46
CA CYS A 88 13.30 10.75 -17.69
C CYS A 88 13.32 10.14 -19.11
N PRO A 89 12.90 8.90 -19.29
CA PRO A 89 12.52 7.94 -18.24
C PRO A 89 13.75 7.27 -17.58
N THR A 90 13.62 6.93 -16.30
CA THR A 90 14.66 6.20 -15.57
C THR A 90 14.05 5.16 -14.64
N VAL A 91 14.86 4.18 -14.22
CA VAL A 91 14.44 3.24 -13.16
C VAL A 91 14.50 3.96 -11.82
N GLY A 92 13.40 3.93 -11.07
CA GLY A 92 13.34 4.52 -9.75
C GLY A 92 14.27 3.81 -8.78
N VAL A 93 15.02 4.60 -7.99
CA VAL A 93 15.89 4.10 -6.92
C VAL A 93 15.36 4.48 -5.54
N ALA A 94 14.38 5.40 -5.48
CA ALA A 94 13.70 5.82 -4.26
C ALA A 94 12.23 6.10 -4.55
N SER A 95 11.40 5.94 -3.54
CA SER A 95 9.99 6.34 -3.58
C SER A 95 9.59 7.02 -2.28
N ALA A 96 8.59 7.91 -2.36
CA ALA A 96 7.98 8.58 -1.22
C ALA A 96 6.46 8.62 -1.44
N ALA A 97 5.69 8.26 -0.42
CA ALA A 97 4.24 8.48 -0.43
C ALA A 97 3.94 9.93 -0.04
N THR A 98 2.97 10.54 -0.69
CA THR A 98 2.53 11.89 -0.35
C THR A 98 1.87 11.94 1.03
N ALA A 99 2.14 13.00 1.78
CA ALA A 99 1.52 13.31 3.08
C ALA A 99 0.02 13.67 2.91
N PRO A 100 -0.76 13.84 4.00
CA PRO A 100 -2.18 14.20 3.93
C PRO A 100 -2.51 15.46 3.14
N ASP A 101 -1.56 16.39 3.04
CA ASP A 101 -1.67 17.61 2.25
C ASP A 101 -1.16 17.45 0.81
N GLY A 102 -0.81 16.22 0.41
CA GLY A 102 -0.26 15.88 -0.89
C GLY A 102 1.24 16.18 -1.05
N SER A 103 1.93 16.69 -0.04
CA SER A 103 3.37 16.99 -0.11
C SER A 103 4.24 15.73 -0.05
N TYR A 104 5.43 15.79 -0.68
CA TYR A 104 6.44 14.74 -0.61
C TYR A 104 7.86 15.34 -0.63
N GLN A 105 8.85 14.56 -0.20
CA GLN A 105 10.23 15.00 -0.18
C GLN A 105 11.23 13.84 -0.31
N PHE A 106 12.29 14.07 -1.09
CA PHE A 106 13.51 13.29 -1.12
C PHE A 106 14.65 14.14 -0.57
N THR A 107 15.48 13.59 0.31
CA THR A 107 16.60 14.30 0.95
C THR A 107 17.90 13.53 0.78
N GLY A 108 19.04 14.14 1.11
CA GLY A 108 20.35 13.51 1.02
C GLY A 108 20.82 13.29 -0.42
N LEU A 109 20.44 14.21 -1.33
CA LEU A 109 20.75 14.12 -2.74
C LEU A 109 22.06 14.86 -3.06
N GLY A 110 22.87 14.27 -3.93
CA GLY A 110 24.03 14.93 -4.51
C GLY A 110 23.62 15.89 -5.64
N ALA A 111 24.58 16.72 -6.08
CA ALA A 111 24.41 17.46 -7.31
C ALA A 111 24.26 16.51 -8.50
N GLY A 112 23.32 16.77 -9.40
CA GLY A 112 23.04 15.91 -10.54
C GLY A 112 21.65 16.10 -11.14
N SER A 113 21.39 15.38 -12.21
CA SER A 113 20.07 15.33 -12.85
C SER A 113 19.26 14.17 -12.25
N TYR A 114 17.97 14.41 -12.04
CA TYR A 114 17.01 13.47 -11.47
C TYR A 114 15.72 13.45 -12.28
N CYS A 115 15.18 12.26 -12.47
CA CYS A 115 13.82 12.06 -12.97
C CYS A 115 12.91 11.77 -11.79
N VAL A 116 11.87 12.57 -11.60
CA VAL A 116 10.78 12.32 -10.65
C VAL A 116 9.52 11.99 -11.46
N TRP A 117 8.80 10.93 -11.08
CA TRP A 117 7.65 10.48 -11.83
C TRP A 117 6.58 9.86 -10.93
N VAL A 118 5.37 9.86 -11.43
CA VAL A 118 4.18 9.29 -10.81
C VAL A 118 3.46 8.38 -11.81
N ASP A 119 2.87 7.32 -11.27
CA ASP A 119 2.12 6.33 -12.04
C ASP A 119 0.67 6.32 -11.52
N PRO A 120 -0.33 6.61 -12.35
CA PRO A 120 -1.73 6.61 -11.90
C PRO A 120 -2.21 5.22 -11.51
N ALA A 121 -1.57 4.14 -12.01
CA ALA A 121 -1.85 2.79 -11.56
C ALA A 121 -1.32 2.52 -10.13
N ARG A 122 -0.51 3.41 -9.58
CA ARG A 122 0.13 3.32 -8.25
C ARG A 122 -0.18 4.54 -7.39
N GLY A 123 -1.44 4.91 -7.35
CA GLY A 123 -1.96 5.98 -6.52
C GLY A 123 -1.98 5.63 -5.03
N PRO A 124 -2.81 6.29 -4.24
CA PRO A 124 -2.93 6.04 -2.80
C PRO A 124 -3.06 4.55 -2.49
N ASP A 125 -2.21 4.08 -1.57
CA ASP A 125 -2.25 2.70 -1.08
C ASP A 125 -2.03 1.63 -2.17
N GLY A 126 -1.32 1.99 -3.25
CA GLY A 126 -1.05 1.10 -4.38
C GLY A 126 -2.22 0.89 -5.31
N ARG A 127 -3.33 1.63 -5.13
CA ARG A 127 -4.47 1.61 -6.02
C ARG A 127 -4.29 2.55 -7.20
N PRO A 128 -4.93 2.27 -8.33
CA PRO A 128 -5.06 3.27 -9.38
C PRO A 128 -5.75 4.52 -8.82
N LEU A 129 -5.28 5.70 -9.23
CA LEU A 129 -6.09 6.91 -9.09
C LEU A 129 -7.42 6.70 -9.82
N ALA A 130 -8.50 7.33 -9.34
CA ALA A 130 -9.77 7.29 -10.05
C ALA A 130 -9.56 7.71 -11.52
N PRO A 131 -10.41 7.25 -12.47
CA PRO A 131 -10.23 7.59 -13.87
C PRO A 131 -9.93 9.07 -14.06
N GLY A 132 -8.81 9.37 -14.71
CA GLY A 132 -8.34 10.74 -14.84
C GLY A 132 -7.13 10.87 -15.74
N ILE A 133 -6.57 12.06 -15.75
CA ILE A 133 -5.35 12.39 -16.48
C ILE A 133 -4.47 13.30 -15.61
N TRP A 134 -3.17 13.27 -15.83
CA TRP A 134 -2.30 14.31 -15.28
C TRP A 134 -2.54 15.61 -16.05
N SER A 135 -2.87 16.66 -15.32
CA SER A 135 -3.01 18.03 -15.86
C SER A 135 -1.69 18.79 -15.83
N PHE A 136 -0.79 18.42 -14.91
CA PHE A 136 0.56 18.97 -14.76
C PHE A 136 1.58 17.83 -14.52
N PRO A 137 2.80 17.88 -15.09
CA PRO A 137 3.46 18.96 -15.83
C PRO A 137 2.96 19.16 -17.27
N THR A 138 2.28 18.20 -17.84
CA THR A 138 1.62 18.29 -19.15
C THR A 138 0.38 17.42 -19.13
N ILE A 139 -0.67 17.81 -19.83
CA ILE A 139 -1.87 17.00 -19.98
C ILE A 139 -1.48 15.66 -20.59
N SER A 140 -1.67 14.58 -19.83
CA SER A 140 -1.33 13.22 -20.25
C SER A 140 -2.46 12.56 -21.04
N THR A 141 -2.16 11.42 -21.64
CA THR A 141 -3.21 10.48 -22.03
C THR A 141 -3.85 9.86 -20.78
N PRO A 142 -5.10 9.37 -20.85
CA PRO A 142 -5.69 8.59 -19.76
C PRO A 142 -4.72 7.49 -19.32
N ASP A 143 -4.58 7.30 -18.01
CA ASP A 143 -3.69 6.32 -17.37
C ASP A 143 -2.19 6.42 -17.75
N GLY A 144 -1.78 7.55 -18.34
CA GLY A 144 -0.39 7.83 -18.69
C GLY A 144 0.46 8.24 -17.48
N LEU A 145 1.76 7.93 -17.54
CA LEU A 145 2.75 8.39 -16.55
C LEU A 145 2.98 9.90 -16.68
N ALA A 146 3.19 10.59 -15.56
CA ALA A 146 3.75 11.95 -15.56
C ALA A 146 5.16 11.95 -14.98
N SER A 147 6.05 12.73 -15.58
CA SER A 147 7.44 12.81 -15.13
C SER A 147 8.04 14.19 -15.33
N ILE A 148 8.95 14.55 -14.44
CA ILE A 148 9.72 15.80 -14.47
C ILE A 148 11.19 15.48 -14.35
N THR A 149 11.99 15.94 -15.32
CA THR A 149 13.44 15.96 -15.18
C THR A 149 13.85 17.27 -14.51
N THR A 150 14.60 17.18 -13.40
CA THR A 150 15.13 18.33 -12.68
C THR A 150 16.62 18.15 -12.41
N THR A 151 17.35 19.25 -12.19
CA THR A 151 18.78 19.23 -11.89
C THR A 151 19.03 19.93 -10.57
N LEU A 152 19.86 19.34 -9.70
CA LEU A 152 20.33 19.93 -8.46
C LEU A 152 21.78 20.36 -8.58
N GLY A 153 22.08 21.60 -8.14
CA GLY A 153 23.43 22.01 -7.76
C GLY A 153 23.84 21.40 -6.40
N PRO A 154 25.13 21.59 -6.01
CA PRO A 154 25.58 21.12 -4.70
C PRO A 154 24.79 21.76 -3.56
N GLY A 155 24.14 20.92 -2.73
CA GLY A 155 23.32 21.35 -1.59
C GLY A 155 22.01 22.08 -1.95
N GLU A 156 21.60 22.07 -3.21
CA GLU A 156 20.37 22.75 -3.67
C GLU A 156 19.12 22.03 -3.19
N ALA A 157 18.11 22.82 -2.83
CA ALA A 157 16.75 22.35 -2.55
C ALA A 157 15.79 22.82 -3.66
N ARG A 158 15.08 21.87 -4.29
CA ARG A 158 14.04 22.11 -5.30
C ARG A 158 12.69 21.77 -4.69
N GLY A 159 11.79 22.76 -4.59
CA GLY A 159 10.47 22.63 -3.96
C GLY A 159 9.28 22.70 -4.92
N ASP A 160 9.52 22.68 -6.22
CA ASP A 160 8.55 22.94 -7.28
C ASP A 160 8.29 21.76 -8.22
N VAL A 161 8.63 20.54 -7.79
CA VAL A 161 8.40 19.33 -8.58
C VAL A 161 7.01 18.77 -8.26
N ASN A 162 6.01 19.30 -8.95
CA ASN A 162 4.60 19.08 -8.63
C ASN A 162 3.88 18.25 -9.68
N PHE A 163 2.73 17.63 -9.32
CA PHE A 163 1.90 16.84 -10.22
C PHE A 163 0.41 17.13 -9.96
N GLY A 164 -0.33 17.57 -10.99
CA GLY A 164 -1.78 17.82 -10.94
C GLY A 164 -2.55 16.67 -11.56
N TRP A 165 -3.62 16.23 -10.92
CA TRP A 165 -4.50 15.15 -11.38
C TRP A 165 -5.92 15.66 -11.63
N ASP A 166 -6.37 15.60 -12.89
CA ASP A 166 -7.73 15.92 -13.33
C ASP A 166 -8.59 14.64 -13.38
N TYR A 167 -9.59 14.56 -12.54
CA TYR A 167 -10.54 13.45 -12.51
C TYR A 167 -11.49 13.51 -13.71
N LEU A 168 -11.46 12.48 -14.57
CA LEU A 168 -12.37 12.33 -15.70
C LEU A 168 -13.69 11.68 -15.26
N GLY A 169 -14.54 12.44 -14.64
CA GLY A 169 -15.86 12.04 -14.21
C GLY A 169 -16.49 13.16 -13.40
N ALA A 170 -17.81 13.23 -13.35
CA ALA A 170 -18.44 14.08 -12.37
C ALA A 170 -17.89 13.62 -11.01
N LEU A 171 -17.22 14.53 -10.29
CA LEU A 171 -16.92 14.29 -8.88
C LEU A 171 -18.23 13.86 -8.27
N ALA A 172 -18.32 12.57 -7.83
CA ALA A 172 -19.47 12.19 -7.04
C ALA A 172 -19.57 13.25 -5.95
N PRO A 173 -20.74 13.92 -5.77
CA PRO A 173 -20.85 14.97 -4.78
C PRO A 173 -20.27 14.39 -3.50
N THR A 174 -19.30 15.12 -2.90
CA THR A 174 -18.75 14.76 -1.58
C THR A 174 -19.96 14.36 -0.77
N PRO A 175 -20.11 13.09 -0.33
CA PRO A 175 -21.30 12.69 0.40
C PRO A 175 -21.43 13.70 1.52
N ALA A 176 -22.52 14.48 1.51
CA ALA A 176 -22.86 15.35 2.62
C ALA A 176 -22.71 14.47 3.86
N PRO A 177 -22.04 14.95 4.95
CA PRO A 177 -21.78 14.10 6.11
C PRO A 177 -23.07 13.36 6.40
N SER A 178 -23.04 12.05 6.17
CA SER A 178 -24.19 11.19 6.36
C SER A 178 -24.65 11.49 7.78
N PRO A 179 -25.93 11.79 8.04
CA PRO A 179 -26.37 12.08 9.39
C PRO A 179 -25.83 10.95 10.24
N THR A 180 -25.02 11.29 11.25
CA THR A 180 -24.46 10.34 12.21
C THR A 180 -25.57 9.39 12.58
N PRO A 181 -25.48 8.07 12.28
CA PRO A 181 -26.50 7.14 12.69
C PRO A 181 -26.64 7.32 14.21
N PRO A 182 -27.85 7.39 14.76
CA PRO A 182 -27.99 7.51 16.21
C PRO A 182 -27.17 6.39 16.84
N ALA A 183 -26.25 6.76 17.74
CA ALA A 183 -25.47 5.81 18.51
C ALA A 183 -26.48 4.88 19.21
N GLY A 184 -26.49 3.60 18.83
CA GLY A 184 -27.31 2.60 19.50
C GLY A 184 -28.25 1.78 18.63
N SER A 185 -27.93 1.46 17.38
CA SER A 185 -28.52 0.26 16.76
C SER A 185 -27.58 -0.93 17.03
N THR A 186 -27.85 -1.65 18.10
CA THR A 186 -27.41 -3.04 18.23
C THR A 186 -27.84 -3.75 16.94
N PRO A 187 -26.94 -4.46 16.22
CA PRO A 187 -27.33 -5.18 15.02
C PRO A 187 -28.52 -6.06 15.37
N THR A 188 -29.56 -6.02 14.55
CA THR A 188 -30.72 -6.88 14.73
C THR A 188 -30.20 -8.31 14.59
N SER A 189 -30.45 -9.15 15.58
CA SER A 189 -29.99 -10.55 15.71
C SER A 189 -30.21 -11.42 14.45
N ALA A 190 -30.99 -10.95 13.48
CA ALA A 190 -31.33 -11.64 12.23
C ALA A 190 -30.25 -11.50 11.11
N GLU A 191 -29.23 -10.65 11.27
CA GLU A 191 -28.18 -10.46 10.24
C GLU A 191 -26.87 -11.20 10.58
N ASP A 192 -26.64 -11.56 11.84
CA ASP A 192 -25.45 -12.27 12.26
C ASP A 192 -25.51 -13.74 11.80
N PRO A 193 -24.53 -14.23 10.97
CA PRO A 193 -24.51 -15.60 10.52
C PRO A 193 -24.58 -16.64 11.64
N ARG A 194 -24.00 -16.39 12.80
CA ARG A 194 -24.08 -17.32 13.96
C ARG A 194 -25.53 -17.61 14.37
N ALA A 195 -26.43 -16.62 14.26
CA ALA A 195 -27.81 -16.80 14.62
C ALA A 195 -28.57 -17.73 13.65
N LEU A 196 -28.04 -17.93 12.44
CA LEU A 196 -28.66 -18.74 11.39
C LEU A 196 -28.08 -20.16 11.31
N LEU A 197 -26.83 -20.38 11.74
CA LEU A 197 -26.06 -21.57 11.42
C LEU A 197 -26.00 -22.63 12.56
N GLY A 198 -26.43 -22.29 13.77
CA GLY A 198 -26.37 -23.23 14.91
C GLY A 198 -24.93 -23.43 15.43
N GLU A 199 -24.62 -24.67 15.83
CA GLU A 199 -23.28 -25.01 16.33
C GLU A 199 -22.25 -25.04 15.21
N ALA A 200 -21.02 -24.58 15.50
CA ALA A 200 -19.91 -24.63 14.55
C ALA A 200 -19.52 -26.09 14.25
N ALA A 201 -19.19 -26.40 13.01
CA ALA A 201 -18.64 -27.68 12.62
C ALA A 201 -17.24 -27.89 13.21
N TRP A 202 -16.52 -26.81 13.44
CA TRP A 202 -15.24 -26.80 14.12
C TRP A 202 -14.99 -25.42 14.77
N HIS A 203 -14.36 -25.43 15.92
CA HIS A 203 -14.00 -24.25 16.69
C HIS A 203 -12.64 -24.45 17.35
N ASP A 204 -11.76 -23.48 17.26
CA ASP A 204 -10.46 -23.48 17.90
C ASP A 204 -10.31 -22.26 18.82
N PRO A 205 -10.29 -22.48 20.14
CA PRO A 205 -10.01 -21.43 21.12
C PRO A 205 -8.50 -21.25 21.37
N PHE A 206 -7.63 -21.90 20.60
CA PHE A 206 -6.16 -21.89 20.70
C PHE A 206 -5.62 -22.42 22.05
N ASP A 207 -6.29 -23.38 22.64
CA ASP A 207 -5.83 -24.06 23.86
C ASP A 207 -4.73 -25.12 23.59
N ILE A 208 -4.54 -25.48 22.32
CA ILE A 208 -3.48 -26.35 21.80
C ILE A 208 -2.90 -25.79 20.50
N GLU A 209 -1.62 -26.11 20.24
CA GLU A 209 -0.92 -25.65 19.03
C GLU A 209 -1.17 -26.54 17.80
N ASP A 210 -1.63 -27.76 17.99
CA ASP A 210 -1.63 -28.84 16.99
C ASP A 210 -2.52 -28.57 15.74
N ASN A 211 -3.44 -27.60 15.83
CA ASN A 211 -4.35 -27.25 14.74
C ASN A 211 -3.72 -26.34 13.69
N TRP A 212 -2.53 -25.80 13.95
CA TRP A 212 -1.91 -24.79 13.10
C TRP A 212 -0.44 -25.13 12.82
N PRO A 213 0.01 -25.07 11.56
CA PRO A 213 1.41 -25.32 11.21
C PRO A 213 2.26 -24.06 11.50
N LEU A 214 2.50 -23.80 12.78
CA LEU A 214 3.24 -22.63 13.26
C LEU A 214 4.59 -22.49 12.56
N TYR A 215 4.97 -21.30 12.16
CA TYR A 215 6.27 -21.04 11.55
C TYR A 215 6.74 -19.59 11.77
N GLU A 216 8.02 -19.39 11.53
CA GLU A 216 8.68 -18.09 11.42
C GLU A 216 9.57 -18.08 10.18
N ASP A 217 9.53 -17.00 9.43
CA ASP A 217 10.45 -16.74 8.32
C ASP A 217 11.04 -15.31 8.42
N ALA A 218 11.59 -14.78 7.34
CA ALA A 218 12.17 -13.43 7.33
C ALA A 218 11.14 -12.31 7.49
N HIS A 219 9.86 -12.58 7.22
CA HIS A 219 8.80 -11.57 7.12
C HIS A 219 7.75 -11.67 8.21
N VAL A 220 7.40 -12.89 8.63
CA VAL A 220 6.30 -13.12 9.59
C VAL A 220 6.64 -14.21 10.61
N ARG A 221 5.98 -14.12 11.77
CA ARG A 221 5.97 -15.16 12.81
C ARG A 221 4.53 -15.45 13.20
N PHE A 222 4.24 -16.76 13.38
CA PHE A 222 3.00 -17.25 13.97
C PHE A 222 3.33 -18.11 15.17
N SER A 223 2.71 -17.82 16.31
CA SER A 223 2.86 -18.58 17.56
C SER A 223 1.53 -18.69 18.29
N VAL A 224 1.37 -19.71 19.11
CA VAL A 224 0.22 -19.86 20.02
C VAL A 224 0.76 -19.75 21.44
N ASP A 225 0.27 -18.76 22.17
CA ASP A 225 0.63 -18.50 23.55
C ASP A 225 -0.61 -18.01 24.34
N ASP A 226 -0.77 -18.46 25.55
CA ASP A 226 -1.85 -18.05 26.47
C ASP A 226 -3.27 -18.15 25.87
N GLY A 227 -3.54 -19.20 25.10
CA GLY A 227 -4.85 -19.43 24.48
C GLY A 227 -5.16 -18.48 23.33
N ARG A 228 -4.15 -18.01 22.61
CA ARG A 228 -4.26 -17.12 21.45
C ARG A 228 -3.26 -17.46 20.38
N LEU A 229 -3.67 -17.29 19.14
CA LEU A 229 -2.75 -17.25 18.03
C LEU A 229 -2.23 -15.81 17.85
N THR A 230 -0.92 -15.66 17.95
CA THR A 230 -0.25 -14.38 17.68
C THR A 230 0.36 -14.40 16.29
N MET A 231 -0.07 -13.46 15.46
CA MET A 231 0.53 -13.16 14.15
C MET A 231 1.41 -11.91 14.29
N ARG A 232 2.63 -11.96 13.79
CA ARG A 232 3.55 -10.82 13.81
C ARG A 232 4.21 -10.61 12.46
N SER A 233 4.06 -9.40 11.89
CA SER A 233 4.82 -8.97 10.73
C SER A 233 6.16 -8.40 11.19
N LEU A 234 7.26 -9.05 10.83
CA LEU A 234 8.62 -8.69 11.27
C LEU A 234 9.18 -7.49 10.49
N THR A 235 8.68 -7.26 9.27
CA THR A 235 9.09 -6.18 8.37
C THR A 235 7.89 -5.32 7.98
N ALA A 236 8.13 -4.16 7.36
CA ALA A 236 7.09 -3.30 6.78
C ALA A 236 7.21 -3.25 5.25
N GLU A 237 7.46 -4.39 4.62
CA GLU A 237 7.72 -4.52 3.18
C GLU A 237 6.47 -4.84 2.36
N ASN A 238 5.29 -4.68 2.94
CA ASN A 238 4.01 -5.01 2.29
C ASN A 238 3.88 -6.50 1.90
N TRP A 239 4.49 -7.37 2.70
CA TRP A 239 4.46 -8.81 2.51
C TRP A 239 3.25 -9.41 3.22
N ASP A 240 2.34 -10.04 2.46
CA ASP A 240 1.23 -10.81 3.04
C ASP A 240 1.74 -12.19 3.47
N GLY A 241 1.89 -12.43 4.77
CA GLY A 241 2.20 -13.74 5.33
C GLY A 241 0.92 -14.39 5.85
N TRP A 242 0.70 -15.66 5.53
CA TRP A 242 -0.50 -16.40 5.91
C TRP A 242 -0.18 -17.76 6.50
N MET A 243 -1.06 -18.21 7.36
CA MET A 243 -1.04 -19.56 7.92
C MET A 243 -2.41 -20.20 7.72
N LEU A 244 -2.42 -21.39 7.15
CA LEU A 244 -3.62 -22.11 6.75
C LEU A 244 -3.81 -23.35 7.62
N THR A 245 -5.07 -23.70 7.84
CA THR A 245 -5.48 -24.92 8.53
C THR A 245 -6.51 -25.68 7.69
N TRP A 246 -6.89 -26.86 8.16
CA TRP A 246 -7.85 -27.74 7.51
C TRP A 246 -9.22 -27.74 8.20
N PRO A 247 -10.28 -28.30 7.61
CA PRO A 247 -10.31 -29.01 6.33
C PRO A 247 -10.37 -28.10 5.10
N GLU A 248 -10.30 -28.70 3.92
CA GLU A 248 -10.74 -28.05 2.67
C GLU A 248 -12.26 -27.99 2.64
N ILE A 249 -12.81 -26.81 2.38
CA ILE A 249 -14.25 -26.54 2.41
C ILE A 249 -14.69 -25.74 1.17
N ALA A 250 -15.85 -26.07 0.63
CA ALA A 250 -16.41 -25.41 -0.55
C ALA A 250 -17.40 -24.29 -0.16
N ASP A 251 -18.54 -24.70 0.43
CA ASP A 251 -19.57 -23.79 0.92
C ASP A 251 -19.55 -23.74 2.44
N PHE A 252 -19.31 -22.56 3.00
CA PHE A 252 -19.05 -22.38 4.42
C PHE A 252 -19.31 -20.96 4.90
N TYR A 253 -19.41 -20.82 6.19
CA TYR A 253 -19.11 -19.59 6.89
C TYR A 253 -17.90 -19.83 7.80
N VAL A 254 -16.89 -18.97 7.71
CA VAL A 254 -15.73 -18.98 8.61
C VAL A 254 -15.59 -17.62 9.24
N GLU A 255 -15.18 -17.58 10.50
CA GLU A 255 -14.90 -16.33 11.19
C GLU A 255 -13.77 -16.47 12.21
N GLY A 256 -13.20 -15.34 12.62
CA GLY A 256 -12.23 -15.23 13.69
C GLY A 256 -12.30 -13.86 14.34
N THR A 257 -11.89 -13.78 15.62
CA THR A 257 -11.80 -12.54 16.37
C THR A 257 -10.36 -12.05 16.36
N PHE A 258 -10.14 -10.87 15.81
CA PHE A 258 -8.82 -10.26 15.64
C PHE A 258 -8.67 -9.07 16.58
N SER A 259 -7.56 -9.03 17.31
CA SER A 259 -7.19 -7.98 18.26
C SER A 259 -5.85 -7.38 17.84
N PRO A 260 -5.85 -6.38 16.93
CA PRO A 260 -4.62 -5.75 16.48
C PRO A 260 -3.98 -4.92 17.60
N GLY A 261 -2.65 -4.95 17.67
CA GLY A 261 -1.86 -4.01 18.45
C GLY A 261 -1.73 -2.66 17.75
N SER A 262 -0.80 -1.82 18.22
CA SER A 262 -0.51 -0.53 17.58
C SER A 262 -0.13 -0.69 16.13
N CYS A 263 -0.85 0.01 15.25
CA CYS A 263 -0.68 -0.06 13.81
C CYS A 263 -1.20 1.20 13.11
N SER A 264 -0.95 1.33 11.84
CA SER A 264 -1.38 2.51 11.08
C SER A 264 -1.58 2.25 9.59
N GLY A 265 -2.48 3.03 8.97
CA GLY A 265 -2.76 2.97 7.55
C GLY A 265 -3.21 1.57 7.12
N LEU A 266 -2.63 1.06 6.03
CA LEU A 266 -2.95 -0.25 5.47
C LEU A 266 -2.11 -1.41 6.03
N ASP A 267 -1.54 -1.29 7.23
CA ASP A 267 -1.20 -2.47 8.01
C ASP A 267 -2.49 -3.28 8.14
N ARG A 268 -2.46 -4.56 7.78
CA ARG A 268 -3.68 -5.35 7.56
C ARG A 268 -3.59 -6.75 8.10
N TYR A 269 -4.74 -7.30 8.38
CA TYR A 269 -4.93 -8.64 8.91
C TYR A 269 -6.29 -9.18 8.47
N GLY A 270 -6.46 -10.49 8.54
CA GLY A 270 -7.77 -11.06 8.24
C GLY A 270 -7.75 -12.53 7.90
N LEU A 271 -8.73 -12.96 7.12
CA LEU A 271 -8.99 -14.34 6.74
C LEU A 271 -8.51 -14.62 5.31
N MET A 272 -7.84 -15.75 5.12
CA MET A 272 -7.61 -16.34 3.81
C MET A 272 -8.53 -17.56 3.67
N VAL A 273 -9.25 -17.64 2.56
CA VAL A 273 -10.26 -18.70 2.35
C VAL A 273 -10.16 -19.32 0.96
N ARG A 274 -10.67 -20.54 0.81
CA ARG A 274 -10.57 -21.35 -0.40
C ARG A 274 -9.13 -21.40 -0.90
N ALA A 275 -8.22 -21.58 0.05
CA ALA A 275 -6.80 -21.60 -0.24
C ALA A 275 -6.35 -22.99 -0.69
N GLY A 276 -5.64 -23.04 -1.81
CA GLY A 276 -5.13 -24.29 -2.38
C GLY A 276 -3.65 -24.23 -2.71
N PRO A 277 -2.92 -25.36 -2.64
CA PRO A 277 -1.51 -25.41 -2.99
C PRO A 277 -1.30 -25.36 -4.51
N THR A 278 -0.24 -24.67 -4.91
CA THR A 278 0.28 -24.66 -6.29
C THR A 278 1.77 -24.94 -6.28
N ALA A 279 2.38 -25.05 -7.46
CA ALA A 279 3.84 -25.19 -7.57
C ALA A 279 4.62 -23.97 -7.05
N GLN A 280 3.97 -22.81 -6.93
CA GLN A 280 4.55 -21.54 -6.49
C GLN A 280 4.14 -21.16 -5.05
N GLY A 281 3.41 -22.01 -4.34
CA GLY A 281 2.86 -21.76 -3.01
C GLY A 281 1.35 -21.90 -2.98
N TYR A 282 0.69 -21.14 -2.12
CA TYR A 282 -0.77 -21.18 -1.99
C TYR A 282 -1.42 -20.03 -2.76
N VAL A 283 -2.62 -20.29 -3.26
CA VAL A 283 -3.53 -19.31 -3.88
C VAL A 283 -4.82 -19.24 -3.07
N GLY A 284 -5.67 -18.23 -3.25
CA GLY A 284 -6.94 -18.13 -2.54
C GLY A 284 -7.44 -16.70 -2.41
N TYR A 285 -8.57 -16.51 -1.70
CA TYR A 285 -9.14 -15.20 -1.41
C TYR A 285 -8.66 -14.67 -0.06
N LEU A 286 -8.29 -13.38 -0.01
CA LEU A 286 -7.89 -12.68 1.21
C LEU A 286 -8.91 -11.59 1.53
N PHE A 287 -9.65 -11.77 2.62
CA PHE A 287 -10.48 -10.74 3.23
C PHE A 287 -9.68 -10.03 4.30
N ALA A 288 -9.37 -8.76 4.06
CA ALA A 288 -8.54 -7.91 4.90
C ALA A 288 -9.35 -6.87 5.67
N ALA A 289 -9.00 -6.64 6.91
CA ALA A 289 -9.25 -5.41 7.65
C ALA A 289 -7.93 -4.65 7.82
N SER A 290 -7.97 -3.32 7.77
CA SER A 290 -6.80 -2.45 7.91
C SER A 290 -6.86 -1.57 9.16
N CYS A 291 -5.71 -1.08 9.56
CA CYS A 291 -5.56 -0.23 10.75
C CYS A 291 -6.13 1.19 10.59
N ASP A 292 -6.58 1.57 9.42
CA ASP A 292 -7.34 2.81 9.18
C ASP A 292 -8.86 2.60 9.06
N GLY A 293 -9.36 1.40 9.42
CA GLY A 293 -10.79 1.11 9.47
C GLY A 293 -11.41 0.73 8.14
N GLN A 294 -10.61 0.29 7.18
CA GLN A 294 -11.06 -0.16 5.87
C GLN A 294 -11.06 -1.69 5.77
N TYR A 295 -11.73 -2.21 4.74
CA TYR A 295 -11.69 -3.62 4.36
C TYR A 295 -11.47 -3.77 2.85
N SER A 296 -10.98 -4.94 2.44
CA SER A 296 -10.85 -5.31 1.02
C SER A 296 -11.00 -6.82 0.82
N LEU A 297 -11.34 -7.24 -0.39
CA LEU A 297 -11.30 -8.64 -0.82
C LEU A 297 -10.43 -8.76 -2.06
N ARG A 298 -9.40 -9.59 -1.97
CA ARG A 298 -8.44 -9.84 -3.06
C ARG A 298 -8.36 -11.33 -3.36
N ALA A 299 -8.11 -11.67 -4.62
CA ALA A 299 -7.74 -13.01 -5.06
C ALA A 299 -6.23 -13.05 -5.32
N TRP A 300 -5.51 -13.98 -4.72
CA TRP A 300 -4.11 -14.26 -5.00
C TRP A 300 -4.00 -15.48 -5.91
N ASP A 301 -3.41 -15.33 -7.10
CA ASP A 301 -3.29 -16.40 -8.10
C ASP A 301 -1.92 -17.10 -8.11
N GLY A 302 -1.04 -16.74 -7.17
CA GLY A 302 0.33 -17.23 -7.08
C GLY A 302 1.37 -16.32 -7.74
N ALA A 303 0.94 -15.27 -8.46
CA ALA A 303 1.80 -14.33 -9.15
C ALA A 303 1.39 -12.87 -8.91
N ALA A 304 0.07 -12.60 -8.85
CA ALA A 304 -0.50 -11.27 -8.69
C ALA A 304 -1.78 -11.30 -7.85
N PHE A 305 -2.10 -10.17 -7.24
CA PHE A 305 -3.40 -9.94 -6.61
C PHE A 305 -4.40 -9.39 -7.62
N GLY A 306 -5.54 -10.08 -7.77
CA GLY A 306 -6.75 -9.54 -8.37
C GLY A 306 -7.62 -8.89 -7.30
N GLU A 307 -8.07 -7.65 -7.50
CA GLU A 307 -8.97 -6.97 -6.59
C GLU A 307 -10.43 -7.29 -6.93
N LEU A 308 -11.17 -7.88 -6.00
CA LEU A 308 -12.61 -8.14 -6.12
C LEU A 308 -13.43 -7.04 -5.45
N ILE A 309 -12.97 -6.55 -4.30
CA ILE A 309 -13.48 -5.38 -3.58
C ILE A 309 -12.28 -4.57 -3.15
N GLY A 310 -12.22 -3.34 -3.63
CA GLY A 310 -11.19 -2.38 -3.23
C GLY A 310 -11.31 -2.01 -1.75
N TRP A 311 -10.34 -1.25 -1.26
CA TRP A 311 -10.40 -0.78 0.12
C TRP A 311 -11.57 0.18 0.31
N GLU A 312 -12.46 -0.15 1.21
CA GLU A 312 -13.64 0.62 1.57
C GLU A 312 -13.72 0.78 3.08
N VAL A 313 -14.22 1.92 3.54
CA VAL A 313 -14.46 2.13 4.98
C VAL A 313 -15.50 1.13 5.47
N GLY A 314 -15.11 0.29 6.44
CA GLY A 314 -15.93 -0.78 6.97
C GLY A 314 -16.71 -0.37 8.23
N ALA A 315 -18.05 -0.41 8.18
CA ALA A 315 -18.82 -0.21 9.39
C ALA A 315 -18.54 -1.32 10.41
N GLY A 316 -17.92 -0.97 11.54
CA GLY A 316 -17.56 -1.90 12.60
C GLY A 316 -16.10 -2.43 12.52
N ILE A 317 -15.30 -1.97 11.55
CA ILE A 317 -13.86 -2.19 11.55
C ILE A 317 -13.22 -1.00 12.29
N PRO A 318 -12.53 -1.23 13.41
CA PRO A 318 -11.94 -0.16 14.19
C PRO A 318 -10.72 0.43 13.47
N ALA A 319 -10.59 1.76 13.55
CA ALA A 319 -9.37 2.44 13.11
C ALA A 319 -8.39 2.61 14.29
N GLY A 320 -7.09 2.51 14.02
CA GLY A 320 -6.03 2.84 14.97
C GLY A 320 -5.54 1.70 15.86
N GLY A 321 -5.96 0.46 15.65
CA GLY A 321 -5.58 -0.69 16.50
C GLY A 321 -6.28 -0.70 17.86
N GLU A 322 -5.88 -1.63 18.74
CA GLU A 322 -6.34 -1.79 20.13
C GLU A 322 -7.82 -2.18 20.34
N ALA A 323 -8.64 -2.21 19.32
CA ALA A 323 -10.01 -2.69 19.40
C ALA A 323 -10.20 -3.97 18.60
N SER A 324 -10.82 -4.98 19.20
CA SER A 324 -11.07 -6.26 18.56
C SER A 324 -12.18 -6.15 17.52
N VAL A 325 -12.05 -6.94 16.45
CA VAL A 325 -13.07 -7.10 15.42
C VAL A 325 -13.25 -8.58 15.07
N ARG A 326 -14.48 -9.03 14.97
CA ARG A 326 -14.82 -10.34 14.44
C ARG A 326 -15.03 -10.24 12.94
N LEU A 327 -14.13 -10.81 12.15
CA LEU A 327 -14.23 -10.89 10.70
C LEU A 327 -14.81 -12.22 10.29
N GLY A 328 -15.67 -12.23 9.28
CA GLY A 328 -16.28 -13.46 8.77
C GLY A 328 -16.46 -13.44 7.25
N VAL A 329 -16.36 -14.63 6.64
CA VAL A 329 -16.59 -14.87 5.22
C VAL A 329 -17.64 -15.96 5.06
N TRP A 330 -18.75 -15.65 4.38
CA TRP A 330 -19.73 -16.62 3.92
C TRP A 330 -19.49 -16.88 2.43
N ALA A 331 -19.02 -18.07 2.11
CA ALA A 331 -18.80 -18.52 0.76
C ALA A 331 -19.88 -19.55 0.37
N GLU A 332 -20.59 -19.31 -0.74
CA GLU A 332 -21.65 -20.18 -1.24
C GLU A 332 -21.65 -20.12 -2.78
N GLY A 333 -21.29 -21.22 -3.42
CA GLY A 333 -21.03 -21.24 -4.86
C GLY A 333 -19.95 -20.24 -5.26
N ASP A 334 -20.28 -19.30 -6.12
CA ASP A 334 -19.39 -18.23 -6.58
C ASP A 334 -19.53 -16.92 -5.76
N ARG A 335 -20.35 -16.91 -4.70
CA ARG A 335 -20.60 -15.72 -3.88
C ARG A 335 -19.77 -15.71 -2.62
N LEU A 336 -19.16 -14.57 -2.35
CA LEU A 336 -18.37 -14.28 -1.16
C LEU A 336 -19.00 -13.08 -0.44
N ARG A 337 -19.56 -13.31 0.76
CA ARG A 337 -20.13 -12.25 1.61
C ARG A 337 -19.24 -11.98 2.79
N LEU A 338 -18.89 -10.73 3.01
CA LEU A 338 -17.96 -10.28 4.05
C LEU A 338 -18.70 -9.70 5.23
N TYR A 339 -18.25 -10.04 6.44
CA TYR A 339 -18.88 -9.61 7.69
C TYR A 339 -17.87 -9.01 8.65
N ALA A 340 -18.26 -7.95 9.36
CA ALA A 340 -17.57 -7.47 10.55
C ALA A 340 -18.56 -7.40 11.72
N ASN A 341 -18.21 -8.01 12.85
CA ASN A 341 -19.02 -8.08 14.06
C ASN A 341 -20.48 -8.58 13.79
N GLY A 342 -20.62 -9.56 12.88
CA GLY A 342 -21.91 -10.13 12.49
C GLY A 342 -22.71 -9.30 11.51
N ARG A 343 -22.24 -8.12 11.10
CA ARG A 343 -22.89 -7.26 10.12
C ARG A 343 -22.25 -7.47 8.74
N ARG A 344 -23.08 -7.67 7.71
CA ARG A 344 -22.60 -7.75 6.34
C ARG A 344 -22.02 -6.41 5.88
N LEU A 345 -20.78 -6.45 5.37
CA LEU A 345 -20.08 -5.32 4.77
C LEU A 345 -20.35 -5.25 3.28
N ALA A 346 -20.09 -6.37 2.57
CA ALA A 346 -20.14 -6.43 1.12
C ALA A 346 -20.40 -7.85 0.60
N GLU A 347 -20.60 -7.96 -0.70
CA GLU A 347 -20.69 -9.22 -1.44
C GLU A 347 -19.94 -9.08 -2.76
N ALA A 348 -19.16 -10.10 -3.12
CA ALA A 348 -18.53 -10.26 -4.42
C ALA A 348 -18.94 -11.58 -5.05
N THR A 349 -18.84 -11.66 -6.37
CA THR A 349 -19.04 -12.89 -7.13
C THR A 349 -17.79 -13.21 -7.89
N ASP A 350 -17.16 -14.36 -7.60
CA ASP A 350 -15.97 -14.85 -8.27
C ASP A 350 -15.90 -16.38 -8.17
N ALA A 351 -15.59 -17.05 -9.27
CA ALA A 351 -15.54 -18.50 -9.39
C ALA A 351 -14.11 -19.05 -9.53
N THR A 352 -13.09 -18.22 -9.29
CA THR A 352 -11.67 -18.61 -9.47
C THR A 352 -11.29 -19.76 -8.55
N PHE A 353 -11.69 -19.70 -7.28
CA PHE A 353 -11.46 -20.74 -6.30
C PHE A 353 -12.79 -21.23 -5.74
N SER A 354 -13.11 -22.51 -5.95
CA SER A 354 -14.39 -23.11 -5.55
C SER A 354 -14.36 -23.79 -4.18
N GLU A 355 -13.19 -24.24 -3.75
CA GLU A 355 -12.97 -24.95 -2.48
C GLU A 355 -11.52 -24.76 -2.04
N GLY A 356 -11.20 -25.12 -0.80
CA GLY A 356 -9.84 -25.12 -0.26
C GLY A 356 -9.79 -24.91 1.24
N MET A 357 -8.59 -24.82 1.76
CA MET A 357 -8.29 -24.53 3.17
C MET A 357 -8.69 -23.10 3.53
N PHE A 358 -8.74 -22.85 4.83
CA PHE A 358 -8.89 -21.50 5.37
C PHE A 358 -7.79 -21.20 6.38
N GLY A 359 -7.63 -19.94 6.72
CA GLY A 359 -6.66 -19.51 7.70
C GLY A 359 -6.64 -18.01 7.89
N VAL A 360 -5.55 -17.54 8.45
CA VAL A 360 -5.35 -16.14 8.81
C VAL A 360 -4.12 -15.56 8.11
N PHE A 361 -4.10 -14.24 7.97
CA PHE A 361 -2.93 -13.58 7.40
C PHE A 361 -2.70 -12.21 8.04
N ILE A 362 -1.46 -11.73 7.90
CA ILE A 362 -1.00 -10.43 8.36
C ILE A 362 -0.06 -9.80 7.33
N ALA A 363 -0.09 -8.48 7.20
CA ALA A 363 0.92 -7.73 6.48
C ALA A 363 1.12 -6.36 7.10
N SER A 364 2.35 -5.90 7.15
CA SER A 364 2.68 -4.53 7.52
C SER A 364 3.21 -3.73 6.34
N VAL A 365 2.73 -2.51 6.24
CA VAL A 365 3.14 -1.50 5.26
C VAL A 365 3.91 -0.37 5.95
N ARG A 366 3.61 -0.11 7.23
CA ARG A 366 4.13 1.04 7.98
C ARG A 366 4.72 0.70 9.34
N SER A 367 4.24 -0.35 9.99
CA SER A 367 4.57 -0.66 11.39
C SER A 367 5.39 -1.95 11.50
N PRO A 368 6.73 -1.91 11.38
CA PRO A 368 7.56 -3.09 11.59
C PRO A 368 7.30 -3.67 12.98
N GLY A 369 7.09 -4.98 13.06
CA GLY A 369 6.72 -5.64 14.31
C GLY A 369 5.24 -5.53 14.65
N PHE A 370 4.38 -5.11 13.70
CA PHE A 370 2.93 -5.13 13.84
C PHE A 370 2.45 -6.53 14.24
N GLU A 371 1.62 -6.57 15.28
CA GLU A 371 1.15 -7.80 15.90
C GLU A 371 -0.37 -7.82 15.98
N VAL A 372 -0.95 -8.98 15.75
CA VAL A 372 -2.39 -9.22 15.87
C VAL A 372 -2.60 -10.52 16.61
N ASN A 373 -3.39 -10.48 17.68
CA ASN A 373 -3.85 -11.67 18.36
C ASN A 373 -5.17 -12.13 17.74
N VAL A 374 -5.31 -13.43 17.55
CA VAL A 374 -6.51 -14.06 17.01
C VAL A 374 -7.08 -15.01 18.05
N ASP A 375 -8.38 -14.86 18.28
CA ASP A 375 -9.15 -15.70 19.17
C ASP A 375 -10.35 -16.32 18.40
N ASP A 376 -10.85 -17.47 18.84
CA ASP A 376 -12.12 -18.05 18.42
C ASP A 376 -12.28 -18.23 16.90
N VAL A 377 -11.34 -18.87 16.23
CA VAL A 377 -11.55 -19.25 14.83
C VAL A 377 -12.54 -20.41 14.75
N ALA A 378 -13.60 -20.22 13.98
CA ALA A 378 -14.64 -21.22 13.79
C ALA A 378 -15.15 -21.27 12.36
N TYR A 379 -15.59 -22.45 11.91
CA TYR A 379 -16.30 -22.58 10.65
C TYR A 379 -17.59 -23.40 10.76
N TRP A 380 -18.52 -23.12 9.87
CA TRP A 380 -19.78 -23.85 9.65
C TRP A 380 -19.84 -24.31 8.20
N SER A 381 -20.09 -25.58 7.97
CA SER A 381 -20.42 -26.09 6.63
C SER A 381 -21.83 -25.66 6.25
N LEU A 382 -21.99 -25.15 5.04
CA LEU A 382 -23.31 -24.85 4.50
C LEU A 382 -23.87 -26.08 3.78
N PRO A 383 -25.20 -26.23 3.74
CA PRO A 383 -25.85 -27.40 3.14
C PRO A 383 -25.70 -27.47 1.62
#